data_f9ea4f4ce8718d8624e7c4f3a8b778b0
#
_entry.id   f9ea4f4ce8718d8624e7c4f3a8b778b0
#
_cell.length_a   1.000
_cell.length_b   1.000
_cell.length_c   1.000
_cell.angle_alpha   90.00
_cell.angle_beta   90.00
_cell.angle_gamma   90.00
#
_symmetry.space_group_name_H-M   'P 1'
#
loop_
_entity.id
_entity.type
_entity.pdbx_description
1 polymer ?
#
loop_
_entity_poly.entity_id
_entity_poly.type
_entity_poly.pdbx_seq_one_letter_code
_entity_poly.pdbx_strand_id
1 'polypeptide(L)'
;TVGRFEKPQLAGRPDFDASLLLTAGVPGFGFEHGDAYSVHVGWSGNSVLSAERLPYTTGVIGGGELLFGGEVTLAGPGEGQNSYDTPWLFGSYGDGLNEIAARFHSYVRSLHPRLFSHGRPVILNTWEAVYFDHNFDTLKALADKAADSGVERFVVDDGWFGSRRDDTSGLGDWQ
;
A
#
# COMPACT_ATOMS: atom_id res chain seq x y z
N THR A 1 -8.73 -25.90 -17.31
CA THR A 1 -9.53 -25.84 -16.08
C THR A 1 -10.19 -24.49 -15.99
N VAL A 2 -11.51 -24.45 -15.92
CA VAL A 2 -12.27 -23.23 -15.61
C VAL A 2 -12.16 -23.01 -14.10
N GLY A 3 -11.86 -21.82 -13.67
CA GLY A 3 -11.74 -21.52 -12.25
C GLY A 3 -11.60 -20.03 -11.99
N ARG A 4 -12.00 -19.62 -10.79
CA ARG A 4 -11.89 -18.25 -10.30
C ARG A 4 -11.00 -18.23 -9.06
N PHE A 5 -10.08 -17.31 -9.04
CA PHE A 5 -9.29 -16.93 -7.89
C PHE A 5 -9.80 -15.59 -7.38
N GLU A 6 -10.00 -15.47 -6.08
CA GLU A 6 -10.35 -14.22 -5.43
C GLU A 6 -9.46 -13.98 -4.23
N LYS A 7 -9.04 -12.73 -4.06
CA LYS A 7 -8.34 -12.28 -2.87
C LYS A 7 -9.06 -11.06 -2.31
N PRO A 8 -9.94 -11.25 -1.30
CA PRO A 8 -10.53 -10.15 -0.56
C PRO A 8 -9.54 -9.59 0.46
N GLN A 9 -9.59 -8.29 0.66
CA GLN A 9 -8.97 -7.55 1.75
C GLN A 9 -10.11 -6.96 2.59
N LEU A 10 -10.24 -7.38 3.85
CA LEU A 10 -11.41 -7.08 4.69
C LEU A 10 -11.03 -6.41 6.02
N ALA A 11 -9.76 -6.09 6.21
CA ALA A 11 -9.25 -5.52 7.46
C ALA A 11 -9.34 -3.99 7.53
N GLY A 12 -9.98 -3.35 6.54
CA GLY A 12 -10.09 -1.89 6.45
C GLY A 12 -8.79 -1.18 6.03
N ARG A 13 -7.69 -1.90 5.94
CA ARG A 13 -6.39 -1.43 5.47
C ARG A 13 -5.57 -2.58 4.89
N PRO A 14 -4.66 -2.32 3.96
CA PRO A 14 -3.70 -3.34 3.53
C PRO A 14 -2.80 -3.74 4.69
N ASP A 15 -2.44 -5.01 4.73
CA ASP A 15 -1.44 -5.55 5.63
C ASP A 15 -0.50 -6.46 4.83
N PHE A 16 0.50 -7.08 5.48
CA PHE A 16 1.49 -7.93 4.81
C PHE A 16 0.86 -9.16 4.12
N ASP A 17 -0.32 -9.58 4.52
CA ASP A 17 -1.10 -10.66 3.91
C ASP A 17 -2.08 -10.20 2.82
N ALA A 18 -2.27 -8.91 2.65
CA ALA A 18 -3.23 -8.31 1.73
C ALA A 18 -2.52 -7.54 0.60
N SER A 19 -2.40 -8.17 -0.55
CA SER A 19 -1.87 -7.52 -1.74
C SER A 19 -2.98 -6.77 -2.48
N LEU A 20 -2.73 -5.51 -2.82
CA LEU A 20 -3.60 -4.72 -3.71
C LEU A 20 -3.28 -4.95 -5.20
N LEU A 21 -2.38 -5.87 -5.51
CA LEU A 21 -1.94 -6.22 -6.85
C LEU A 21 -2.23 -7.70 -7.13
N LEU A 22 -2.82 -7.97 -8.29
CA LEU A 22 -3.00 -9.31 -8.83
C LEU A 22 -2.42 -9.36 -10.23
N THR A 23 -1.67 -10.42 -10.52
CA THR A 23 -1.12 -10.68 -11.86
C THR A 23 -1.60 -12.02 -12.37
N ALA A 24 -2.01 -12.06 -13.62
CA ALA A 24 -2.33 -13.27 -14.35
C ALA A 24 -1.67 -13.23 -15.74
N GLY A 25 -1.26 -14.37 -16.26
CA GLY A 25 -0.56 -14.44 -17.55
C GLY A 25 -0.64 -15.82 -18.18
N VAL A 26 0.10 -15.98 -19.27
CA VAL A 26 0.27 -17.26 -19.94
C VAL A 26 0.95 -18.27 -19.01
N PRO A 27 0.69 -19.58 -19.14
CA PRO A 27 1.38 -20.56 -18.32
C PRO A 27 2.91 -20.46 -18.47
N GLY A 28 3.60 -20.36 -17.32
CA GLY A 28 5.06 -20.27 -17.30
C GLY A 28 5.63 -18.86 -17.49
N PHE A 29 4.79 -17.80 -17.44
CA PHE A 29 5.34 -16.43 -17.39
C PHE A 29 6.29 -16.27 -16.19
N GLY A 30 7.30 -15.44 -16.38
CA GLY A 30 8.33 -15.18 -15.37
C GLY A 30 8.60 -13.69 -15.24
N PHE A 31 9.78 -13.37 -14.72
CA PHE A 31 10.20 -11.98 -14.60
C PHE A 31 10.52 -11.32 -15.94
N GLU A 32 11.12 -12.08 -16.88
CA GLU A 32 11.67 -11.57 -18.14
C GLU A 32 10.89 -12.01 -19.39
N HIS A 33 9.85 -12.81 -19.24
CA HIS A 33 9.13 -13.38 -20.38
C HIS A 33 7.72 -13.82 -20.03
N GLY A 34 6.89 -13.88 -21.06
CA GLY A 34 5.53 -14.39 -21.04
C GLY A 34 4.48 -13.30 -20.83
N ASP A 35 3.51 -13.24 -21.71
CA ASP A 35 2.42 -12.25 -21.64
C ASP A 35 1.73 -12.30 -20.29
N ALA A 36 1.77 -11.19 -19.57
CA ALA A 36 1.17 -11.03 -18.26
C ALA A 36 0.40 -9.72 -18.15
N TYR A 37 -0.62 -9.74 -17.33
CA TYR A 37 -1.54 -8.63 -17.06
C TYR A 37 -1.70 -8.46 -15.57
N SER A 38 -1.62 -7.23 -15.09
CA SER A 38 -1.78 -6.91 -13.68
C SER A 38 -2.85 -5.86 -13.47
N VAL A 39 -3.57 -5.99 -12.36
CA VAL A 39 -4.47 -4.95 -11.86
C VAL A 39 -4.10 -4.58 -10.43
N HIS A 40 -4.17 -3.30 -10.13
CA HIS A 40 -3.91 -2.74 -8.81
C HIS A 40 -5.08 -1.87 -8.38
N VAL A 41 -5.61 -2.11 -7.18
CA VAL A 41 -6.69 -1.29 -6.62
C VAL A 41 -6.08 -0.04 -6.00
N GLY A 42 -6.51 1.13 -6.44
CA GLY A 42 -6.10 2.43 -5.89
C GLY A 42 -6.89 2.82 -4.63
N TRP A 43 -7.13 1.86 -3.77
CA TRP A 43 -7.88 2.03 -2.53
C TRP A 43 -7.25 1.21 -1.41
N SER A 44 -7.02 1.82 -0.26
CA SER A 44 -6.41 1.16 0.90
C SER A 44 -7.42 0.51 1.84
N GLY A 45 -8.72 0.73 1.63
CA GLY A 45 -9.80 0.10 2.40
C GLY A 45 -10.15 -1.29 1.87
N ASN A 46 -11.33 -1.77 2.29
CA ASN A 46 -11.82 -3.07 1.89
C ASN A 46 -11.96 -3.19 0.38
N SER A 47 -11.37 -4.22 -0.19
CA SER A 47 -11.28 -4.43 -1.63
C SER A 47 -11.23 -5.90 -1.99
N VAL A 48 -11.47 -6.20 -3.26
CA VAL A 48 -11.30 -7.54 -3.82
C VAL A 48 -10.54 -7.47 -5.13
N LEU A 49 -9.64 -8.42 -5.32
CA LEU A 49 -9.00 -8.72 -6.59
C LEU A 49 -9.42 -10.10 -7.04
N SER A 50 -9.69 -10.26 -8.33
CA SER A 50 -10.10 -11.55 -8.88
C SER A 50 -9.48 -11.81 -10.26
N ALA A 51 -9.21 -13.09 -10.53
CA ALA A 51 -8.87 -13.58 -11.84
C ALA A 51 -9.72 -14.82 -12.14
N GLU A 52 -10.34 -14.85 -13.31
CA GLU A 52 -11.20 -15.94 -13.70
C GLU A 52 -10.85 -16.42 -15.10
N ARG A 53 -10.75 -17.75 -15.25
CA ARG A 53 -10.63 -18.38 -16.55
C ARG A 53 -12.02 -18.79 -17.05
N LEU A 54 -12.44 -18.16 -18.12
CA LEU A 54 -13.73 -18.46 -18.75
C LEU A 54 -13.70 -19.76 -19.55
N PRO A 55 -14.86 -20.39 -19.80
CA PRO A 55 -14.94 -21.67 -20.50
C PRO A 55 -14.34 -21.67 -21.92
N TYR A 56 -14.27 -20.53 -22.55
CA TYR A 56 -13.92 -20.39 -23.97
C TYR A 56 -12.51 -19.81 -24.19
N THR A 57 -11.54 -20.17 -23.36
CA THR A 57 -10.10 -19.85 -23.48
C THR A 57 -9.66 -18.45 -23.07
N THR A 58 -10.57 -17.52 -22.88
CA THR A 58 -10.25 -16.18 -22.37
C THR A 58 -10.29 -16.13 -20.83
N GLY A 59 -9.58 -15.19 -20.26
CA GLY A 59 -9.63 -14.89 -18.84
C GLY A 59 -10.06 -13.45 -18.59
N VAL A 60 -10.53 -13.21 -17.38
CA VAL A 60 -10.83 -11.87 -16.87
C VAL A 60 -10.04 -11.66 -15.60
N ILE A 61 -9.41 -10.49 -15.48
CA ILE A 61 -8.76 -10.03 -14.27
C ILE A 61 -9.37 -8.70 -13.88
N GLY A 62 -9.64 -8.51 -12.62
CA GLY A 62 -10.30 -7.30 -12.15
C GLY A 62 -10.19 -7.13 -10.66
N GLY A 63 -10.73 -6.04 -10.20
CA GLY A 63 -10.80 -5.74 -8.79
C GLY A 63 -11.65 -4.51 -8.53
N GLY A 64 -11.85 -4.23 -7.26
CA GLY A 64 -12.62 -3.07 -6.86
C GLY A 64 -12.76 -2.95 -5.36
N GLU A 65 -13.38 -1.88 -4.96
CA GLU A 65 -13.79 -1.60 -3.59
C GLU A 65 -14.87 -2.59 -3.14
N LEU A 66 -14.83 -2.93 -1.85
CA LEU A 66 -15.91 -3.64 -1.17
C LEU A 66 -16.58 -2.68 -0.18
N LEU A 67 -17.87 -2.46 -0.37
CA LEU A 67 -18.70 -1.67 0.51
C LEU A 67 -19.41 -2.60 1.52
N PHE A 68 -19.25 -2.30 2.80
CA PHE A 68 -19.90 -3.05 3.87
C PHE A 68 -20.92 -2.19 4.60
N GLY A 69 -22.07 -2.79 4.90
CA GLY A 69 -23.07 -2.20 5.77
C GLY A 69 -23.98 -1.16 5.12
N GLY A 70 -24.00 -1.08 3.80
CA GLY A 70 -24.89 -0.17 3.11
C GLY A 70 -24.87 -0.33 1.61
N GLU A 71 -25.98 -0.02 0.99
CA GLU A 71 -26.10 0.16 -0.44
C GLU A 71 -25.67 1.59 -0.80
N VAL A 72 -25.06 1.76 -1.96
CA VAL A 72 -24.90 3.09 -2.53
C VAL A 72 -26.27 3.58 -2.97
N THR A 73 -26.86 4.49 -2.23
CA THR A 73 -28.14 5.09 -2.58
C THR A 73 -27.89 6.28 -3.50
N LEU A 74 -28.29 6.13 -4.75
CA LEU A 74 -28.29 7.24 -5.69
C LEU A 74 -29.55 8.08 -5.44
N ALA A 75 -29.40 9.39 -5.47
CA ALA A 75 -30.50 10.32 -5.31
C ALA A 75 -31.50 10.18 -6.48
N GLY A 76 -32.78 10.43 -6.18
CA GLY A 76 -33.82 10.50 -7.20
C GLY A 76 -33.64 11.69 -8.15
N PRO A 77 -34.36 11.74 -9.26
CA PRO A 77 -34.28 12.85 -10.18
C PRO A 77 -34.54 14.20 -9.49
N GLY A 78 -33.54 15.08 -9.49
CA GLY A 78 -33.60 16.40 -8.84
C GLY A 78 -33.17 16.45 -7.38
N GLU A 79 -32.77 15.33 -6.76
CA GLU A 79 -32.44 15.26 -5.32
C GLU A 79 -30.94 15.17 -5.01
N GLY A 80 -30.05 15.47 -5.94
CA GLY A 80 -28.61 15.50 -5.70
C GLY A 80 -27.79 14.60 -6.62
N GLN A 81 -26.75 13.93 -6.09
CA GLN A 81 -25.78 13.19 -6.90
C GLN A 81 -26.35 11.86 -7.38
N ASN A 82 -26.41 11.66 -8.71
CA ASN A 82 -26.90 10.44 -9.36
C ASN A 82 -25.78 9.47 -9.75
N SER A 83 -24.55 9.68 -9.24
CA SER A 83 -23.40 8.85 -9.57
C SER A 83 -22.58 8.56 -8.34
N TYR A 84 -21.88 7.44 -8.35
CA TYR A 84 -20.87 7.08 -7.39
C TYR A 84 -19.55 6.85 -8.12
N ASP A 85 -18.52 7.57 -7.72
CA ASP A 85 -17.18 7.41 -8.27
C ASP A 85 -16.41 6.37 -7.48
N THR A 86 -16.10 5.23 -8.11
CA THR A 86 -15.30 4.19 -7.50
C THR A 86 -13.83 4.62 -7.40
N PRO A 87 -13.04 4.02 -6.50
CA PRO A 87 -11.60 4.13 -6.56
C PRO A 87 -11.04 3.70 -7.91
N TRP A 88 -9.89 4.26 -8.27
CA TRP A 88 -9.21 3.89 -9.51
C TRP A 88 -8.75 2.43 -9.49
N LEU A 89 -8.94 1.76 -10.60
CA LEU A 89 -8.31 0.48 -10.89
C LEU A 89 -7.21 0.71 -11.94
N PHE A 90 -5.98 0.41 -11.57
CA PHE A 90 -4.83 0.58 -12.45
C PHE A 90 -4.49 -0.74 -13.13
N GLY A 91 -4.42 -0.73 -14.45
CA GLY A 91 -4.04 -1.89 -15.24
C GLY A 91 -2.64 -1.73 -15.84
N SER A 92 -1.90 -2.83 -15.91
CA SER A 92 -0.64 -2.91 -16.62
C SER A 92 -0.53 -4.26 -17.34
N TYR A 93 0.29 -4.32 -18.37
CA TYR A 93 0.59 -5.53 -19.11
C TYR A 93 2.06 -5.54 -19.56
N GLY A 94 2.59 -6.67 -19.94
CA GLY A 94 3.95 -6.76 -20.41
C GLY A 94 4.41 -8.17 -20.72
N ASP A 95 5.58 -8.26 -21.34
CA ASP A 95 6.33 -9.50 -21.50
C ASP A 95 7.18 -9.70 -20.23
N GLY A 96 6.57 -10.40 -19.28
CA GLY A 96 7.14 -10.62 -17.95
C GLY A 96 6.81 -9.54 -16.91
N LEU A 97 7.10 -9.89 -15.65
CA LEU A 97 6.78 -9.06 -14.48
C LEU A 97 7.63 -7.78 -14.42
N ASN A 98 8.86 -7.81 -14.94
CA ASN A 98 9.74 -6.64 -14.90
C ASN A 98 9.20 -5.50 -15.76
N GLU A 99 8.62 -5.80 -16.92
CA GLU A 99 7.99 -4.78 -17.76
C GLU A 99 6.75 -4.17 -17.09
N ILE A 100 5.92 -5.00 -16.46
CA ILE A 100 4.76 -4.56 -15.68
C ILE A 100 5.20 -3.65 -14.52
N ALA A 101 6.22 -4.08 -13.77
CA ALA A 101 6.76 -3.30 -12.67
C ALA A 101 7.33 -1.96 -13.12
N ALA A 102 8.05 -1.93 -14.23
CA ALA A 102 8.60 -0.71 -14.79
C ALA A 102 7.52 0.31 -15.16
N ARG A 103 6.38 -0.13 -15.70
CA ARG A 103 5.23 0.73 -16.00
C ARG A 103 4.60 1.30 -14.75
N PHE A 104 4.33 0.48 -13.73
CA PHE A 104 3.82 0.96 -12.44
C PHE A 104 4.80 1.92 -11.76
N HIS A 105 6.09 1.61 -11.75
CA HIS A 105 7.11 2.49 -11.18
C HIS A 105 7.19 3.82 -11.92
N SER A 106 7.09 3.81 -13.25
CA SER A 106 7.07 5.04 -14.05
C SER A 106 5.88 5.91 -13.70
N TYR A 107 4.70 5.30 -13.58
CA TYR A 107 3.49 6.01 -13.17
C TYR A 107 3.63 6.61 -11.76
N VAL A 108 4.06 5.81 -10.77
CA VAL A 108 4.24 6.30 -9.39
C VAL A 108 5.25 7.45 -9.34
N ARG A 109 6.34 7.37 -10.11
CA ARG A 109 7.31 8.47 -10.22
C ARG A 109 6.68 9.74 -10.78
N SER A 110 5.77 9.61 -11.75
CA SER A 110 5.10 10.78 -12.34
C SER A 110 4.18 11.51 -11.37
N LEU A 111 3.64 10.82 -10.37
CA LEU A 111 2.81 11.41 -9.32
C LEU A 111 3.62 12.27 -8.33
N HIS A 112 4.92 12.00 -8.19
CA HIS A 112 5.77 12.62 -7.17
C HIS A 112 7.10 13.15 -7.75
N PRO A 113 7.06 14.07 -8.72
CA PRO A 113 8.28 14.52 -9.39
C PRO A 113 9.30 15.16 -8.44
N ARG A 114 8.84 15.75 -7.32
CA ARG A 114 9.71 16.37 -6.32
C ARG A 114 10.53 15.37 -5.50
N LEU A 115 10.08 14.13 -5.38
CA LEU A 115 10.82 13.08 -4.65
C LEU A 115 12.13 12.69 -5.34
N PHE A 116 12.28 13.00 -6.62
CA PHE A 116 13.47 12.67 -7.41
C PHE A 116 14.45 13.83 -7.55
N SER A 117 14.05 15.03 -7.15
CA SER A 117 14.93 16.20 -7.11
C SER A 117 15.73 16.32 -5.80
N HIS A 118 15.34 15.58 -4.77
CA HIS A 118 16.02 15.54 -3.48
C HIS A 118 16.34 14.08 -3.16
N GLY A 119 17.55 13.80 -2.73
CA GLY A 119 17.93 12.47 -2.25
C GLY A 119 17.01 12.02 -1.11
N ARG A 120 16.76 10.73 -1.01
CA ARG A 120 16.06 10.16 0.14
C ARG A 120 17.04 10.10 1.30
N PRO A 121 16.73 10.75 2.44
CA PRO A 121 17.62 10.71 3.58
C PRO A 121 17.67 9.31 4.19
N VAL A 122 18.83 8.94 4.71
CA VAL A 122 18.97 7.76 5.55
C VAL A 122 18.41 8.08 6.93
N ILE A 123 17.42 7.32 7.35
CA ILE A 123 16.66 7.59 8.58
C ILE A 123 16.88 6.45 9.57
N LEU A 124 17.17 6.79 10.82
CA LEU A 124 17.07 5.88 11.96
C LEU A 124 15.86 6.27 12.80
N ASN A 125 15.00 5.30 13.03
CA ASN A 125 13.90 5.39 13.98
C ASN A 125 14.27 4.66 15.26
N THR A 126 13.97 5.22 16.42
CA THR A 126 14.38 4.69 17.71
C THR A 126 13.51 3.55 18.25
N TRP A 127 12.36 3.26 17.63
CA TRP A 127 11.38 2.32 18.18
C TRP A 127 11.98 0.97 18.54
N GLU A 128 12.60 0.28 17.61
CA GLU A 128 13.17 -1.05 17.83
C GLU A 128 14.38 -1.07 18.76
N ALA A 129 14.98 0.10 19.03
CA ALA A 129 16.14 0.21 19.92
C ALA A 129 15.75 0.41 21.38
N VAL A 130 14.70 1.16 21.66
CA VAL A 130 14.37 1.61 23.03
C VAL A 130 12.90 1.48 23.41
N TYR A 131 12.00 1.25 22.43
CA TYR A 131 10.55 1.26 22.63
C TYR A 131 10.11 2.51 23.42
N PHE A 132 9.45 2.35 24.56
CA PHE A 132 9.02 3.44 25.45
C PHE A 132 10.10 3.91 26.45
N ASP A 133 11.25 3.26 26.52
CA ASP A 133 12.34 3.63 27.44
C ASP A 133 13.20 4.77 26.87
N HIS A 134 12.63 5.97 26.88
CA HIS A 134 13.27 7.17 26.38
C HIS A 134 14.18 7.79 27.45
N ASN A 135 15.44 7.42 27.42
CA ASN A 135 16.49 8.01 28.24
C ASN A 135 17.37 8.93 27.39
N PHE A 136 17.59 10.15 27.84
CA PHE A 136 18.35 11.15 27.07
C PHE A 136 19.79 10.68 26.74
N ASP A 137 20.49 10.10 27.70
CA ASP A 137 21.89 9.68 27.49
C ASP A 137 21.96 8.52 26.48
N THR A 138 21.03 7.57 26.57
CA THR A 138 20.91 6.46 25.61
C THR A 138 20.58 6.96 24.21
N LEU A 139 19.57 7.84 24.09
CA LEU A 139 19.17 8.39 22.80
C LEU A 139 20.28 9.24 22.20
N LYS A 140 20.97 10.05 23.02
CA LYS A 140 22.12 10.84 22.57
C LYS A 140 23.24 9.95 22.04
N ALA A 141 23.64 8.92 22.81
CA ALA A 141 24.69 8.00 22.39
C ALA A 141 24.31 7.26 21.07
N LEU A 142 23.04 6.90 20.91
CA LEU A 142 22.55 6.30 19.68
C LEU A 142 22.60 7.28 18.51
N ALA A 143 22.20 8.53 18.73
CA ALA A 143 22.24 9.58 17.72
C ALA A 143 23.68 9.90 17.27
N ASP A 144 24.62 9.98 18.20
CA ASP A 144 26.03 10.21 17.88
C ASP A 144 26.57 9.07 16.98
N LYS A 145 26.32 7.81 17.33
CA LYS A 145 26.71 6.66 16.50
C LYS A 145 26.01 6.63 15.14
N ALA A 146 24.73 7.00 15.11
CA ALA A 146 23.97 7.08 13.88
C ALA A 146 24.58 8.13 12.93
N ALA A 147 24.93 9.31 13.45
CA ALA A 147 25.58 10.37 12.68
C ALA A 147 26.92 9.91 12.10
N ASP A 148 27.76 9.25 12.92
CA ASP A 148 29.06 8.68 12.50
C ASP A 148 28.89 7.61 11.40
N SER A 149 27.72 6.95 11.35
CA SER A 149 27.39 5.94 10.36
C SER A 149 26.72 6.49 9.10
N GLY A 150 26.55 7.82 9.01
CA GLY A 150 25.97 8.49 7.85
C GLY A 150 24.44 8.57 7.88
N VAL A 151 23.80 8.38 9.03
CA VAL A 151 22.37 8.64 9.21
C VAL A 151 22.12 10.15 9.16
N GLU A 152 21.15 10.56 8.35
CA GLU A 152 20.85 11.98 8.10
C GLU A 152 19.68 12.50 8.93
N ARG A 153 18.81 11.59 9.38
CA ARG A 153 17.66 11.91 10.23
C ARG A 153 17.50 10.90 11.35
N PHE A 154 17.37 11.43 12.55
CA PHE A 154 17.10 10.67 13.76
C PHE A 154 15.65 10.93 14.19
N VAL A 155 14.84 9.88 14.31
CA VAL A 155 13.43 9.97 14.66
C VAL A 155 13.21 9.33 16.01
N VAL A 156 12.80 10.15 16.98
CA VAL A 156 12.28 9.67 18.27
C VAL A 156 10.82 9.28 18.04
N ASP A 157 10.53 8.01 18.26
CA ASP A 157 9.20 7.43 18.01
C ASP A 157 8.28 7.60 19.23
N ASP A 158 7.25 6.78 19.31
CA ASP A 158 6.20 6.83 20.32
C ASP A 158 6.74 6.88 21.77
N GLY A 159 5.99 7.53 22.68
CA GLY A 159 6.35 7.60 24.09
C GLY A 159 7.15 8.83 24.53
N TRP A 160 7.47 9.76 23.62
CA TRP A 160 8.20 11.00 23.95
C TRP A 160 7.33 12.07 24.64
N PHE A 161 6.02 11.99 24.50
CA PHE A 161 5.07 13.02 24.94
C PHE A 161 4.33 12.65 26.23
N GLY A 162 4.02 13.64 27.04
CA GLY A 162 3.23 13.53 28.26
C GLY A 162 3.63 12.38 29.17
N SER A 163 2.66 11.62 29.61
CA SER A 163 2.86 10.45 30.47
C SER A 163 2.85 9.11 29.74
N ARG A 164 2.86 9.12 28.39
CA ARG A 164 2.80 7.90 27.59
C ARG A 164 4.06 7.05 27.80
N ARG A 165 3.87 5.88 28.42
CA ARG A 165 4.95 4.91 28.69
C ARG A 165 4.59 3.49 28.26
N ASP A 166 3.44 3.32 27.65
CA ASP A 166 2.93 2.08 27.07
C ASP A 166 1.87 2.40 26.00
N ASP A 167 1.36 1.38 25.34
CA ASP A 167 0.41 1.50 24.23
C ASP A 167 -1.06 1.54 24.65
N THR A 168 -1.34 1.55 25.95
CA THR A 168 -2.72 1.49 26.48
C THR A 168 -3.40 2.85 26.61
N SER A 169 -2.65 3.93 26.56
CA SER A 169 -3.17 5.30 26.78
C SER A 169 -2.33 6.37 26.11
N GLY A 170 -2.82 7.59 26.09
CA GLY A 170 -2.06 8.80 25.73
C GLY A 170 -1.96 9.11 24.25
N LEU A 171 -2.61 8.36 23.35
CA LEU A 171 -2.66 8.71 21.94
C LEU A 171 -3.44 10.02 21.73
N GLY A 172 -2.76 11.03 21.18
CA GLY A 172 -3.31 12.36 20.96
C GLY A 172 -3.06 13.36 22.10
N ASP A 173 -2.47 12.92 23.20
CA ASP A 173 -2.11 13.76 24.34
C ASP A 173 -0.70 14.34 24.14
N TRP A 174 -0.60 15.32 23.26
CA TRP A 174 0.69 15.92 22.86
C TRP A 174 1.32 16.89 23.87
N GLN A 175 0.79 16.95 25.08
CA GLN A 175 1.28 17.83 26.16
C GLN A 175 1.97 17.05 27.26
#